data_0b4e3caf30e4b8de7146d55db159ec97
#
_entry.id   0b4e3caf30e4b8de7146d55db159ec97
#
_cell.length_a   1.000
_cell.length_b   1.000
_cell.length_c   1.000
_cell.angle_alpha   90.00
_cell.angle_beta   90.00
_cell.angle_gamma   90.00
#
_symmetry.space_group_name_H-M   'P 1'
#
loop_
_entity.id
_entity.type
_entity.pdbx_description
1 polymer ?
#
loop_
_entity_poly.entity_id
_entity_poly.type
_entity_poly.pdbx_seq_one_letter_code
_entity_poly.pdbx_strand_id
1 'polypeptide(L)'
;MSFVPTSTAIVQSFAGALYGRQIGTVTMAAVNRDIDNVGLNSTLNSYFAFSFGNETATQVATRVVTNLGITEGSANAIAYIVGVLGSKSASVWGQTVSEILAAFSSMTADATYGAAATAWNTKVEAAAAYTGTTDVAIGTVVSTFTLTASKHKKQRFTNRFLFNFGNTSACIRLSVFH
;
A
#
# COMPACT_ATOMS: atom_id res chain seq x y z
N MET A 1 -9.56 2.10 23.25
CA MET A 1 -8.57 3.10 22.84
C MET A 1 -8.86 3.47 21.40
N SER A 2 -8.96 4.74 21.08
CA SER A 2 -9.17 5.18 19.69
C SER A 2 -7.82 5.10 18.97
N PHE A 3 -7.74 4.30 17.91
CA PHE A 3 -6.56 4.19 17.06
C PHE A 3 -6.37 5.52 16.31
N VAL A 4 -5.32 6.23 16.59
CA VAL A 4 -4.90 7.41 15.79
C VAL A 4 -3.89 6.91 14.77
N PRO A 5 -4.26 6.82 13.49
CA PRO A 5 -3.35 6.28 12.48
C PRO A 5 -2.17 7.23 12.28
N THR A 6 -0.96 6.75 12.53
CA THR A 6 0.27 7.39 12.07
C THR A 6 0.43 7.17 10.57
N SER A 7 1.26 7.96 9.89
CA SER A 7 1.56 7.73 8.47
C SER A 7 2.04 6.30 8.20
N THR A 8 2.85 5.74 9.11
CA THR A 8 3.30 4.33 9.07
C THR A 8 2.12 3.36 9.09
N ALA A 9 1.16 3.54 10.01
CA ALA A 9 0.00 2.67 10.10
C ALA A 9 -0.90 2.77 8.85
N ILE A 10 -1.07 3.98 8.30
CA ILE A 10 -1.82 4.18 7.05
C ILE A 10 -1.16 3.45 5.89
N VAL A 11 0.15 3.57 5.73
CA VAL A 11 0.92 2.89 4.68
C VAL A 11 0.89 1.38 4.85
N GLN A 12 1.02 0.86 6.08
CA GLN A 12 0.90 -0.57 6.37
C GLN A 12 -0.51 -1.11 6.08
N SER A 13 -1.53 -0.34 6.44
CA SER A 13 -2.93 -0.68 6.13
C SER A 13 -3.15 -0.75 4.61
N PHE A 14 -2.69 0.26 3.89
CA PHE A 14 -2.77 0.30 2.43
C PHE A 14 -2.04 -0.89 1.78
N ALA A 15 -0.82 -1.16 2.21
CA ALA A 15 -0.03 -2.27 1.71
C ALA A 15 -0.68 -3.63 2.03
N GLY A 16 -1.15 -3.82 3.26
CA GLY A 16 -1.84 -5.02 3.67
C GLY A 16 -3.10 -5.28 2.85
N ALA A 17 -3.91 -4.25 2.60
CA ALA A 17 -5.16 -4.36 1.87
C ALA A 17 -4.99 -4.62 0.37
N LEU A 18 -4.01 -3.99 -0.26
CA LEU A 18 -3.80 -4.09 -1.71
C LEU A 18 -2.80 -5.17 -2.11
N TYR A 19 -1.70 -5.31 -1.37
CA TYR A 19 -0.66 -6.27 -1.71
C TYR A 19 -0.72 -7.55 -0.86
N GLY A 20 -1.56 -7.59 0.18
CA GLY A 20 -1.64 -8.71 1.11
C GLY A 20 -0.39 -8.89 1.98
N ARG A 21 0.46 -7.88 2.09
CA ARG A 21 1.78 -7.94 2.71
C ARG A 21 2.08 -6.72 3.58
N GLN A 22 2.96 -6.92 4.55
CA GLN A 22 3.56 -5.84 5.34
C GLN A 22 4.77 -5.26 4.61
N ILE A 23 5.05 -3.98 4.85
CA ILE A 23 6.22 -3.29 4.34
C ILE A 23 7.32 -3.30 5.41
N GLY A 24 8.53 -3.71 5.04
CA GLY A 24 9.71 -3.67 5.90
C GLY A 24 10.32 -2.27 5.99
N THR A 25 11.27 -2.10 6.92
CA THR A 25 11.89 -0.80 7.29
C THR A 25 12.49 -0.06 6.09
N VAL A 26 13.18 -0.75 5.20
CA VAL A 26 13.81 -0.12 4.01
C VAL A 26 12.77 0.44 3.05
N THR A 27 11.73 -0.34 2.75
CA THR A 27 10.64 0.12 1.90
C THR A 27 9.86 1.26 2.56
N MET A 28 9.61 1.18 3.89
CA MET A 28 8.94 2.23 4.62
C MET A 28 9.73 3.55 4.60
N ALA A 29 11.05 3.49 4.73
CA ALA A 29 11.91 4.67 4.62
C ALA A 29 11.82 5.32 3.22
N ALA A 30 11.73 4.51 2.16
CA ALA A 30 11.53 5.02 0.81
C ALA A 30 10.14 5.66 0.65
N VAL A 31 9.08 5.01 1.15
CA VAL A 31 7.71 5.55 1.12
C VAL A 31 7.61 6.86 1.91
N ASN A 32 8.21 6.92 3.10
CA ASN A 32 8.21 8.14 3.91
C ASN A 32 8.89 9.30 3.18
N ARG A 33 10.00 9.06 2.50
CA ARG A 33 10.66 10.08 1.68
C ARG A 33 9.76 10.58 0.55
N ASP A 34 9.01 9.69 -0.10
CA ASP A 34 8.06 10.08 -1.14
C ASP A 34 6.90 10.89 -0.53
N ILE A 35 6.43 10.51 0.67
CA ILE A 35 5.42 11.27 1.43
C ILE A 35 5.93 12.67 1.77
N ASP A 36 7.19 12.80 2.22
CA ASP A 36 7.80 14.08 2.53
C ASP A 36 7.92 14.98 1.29
N ASN A 37 8.15 14.41 0.11
CA ASN A 37 8.29 15.14 -1.13
C ASN A 37 6.97 15.59 -1.76
N VAL A 38 5.94 14.72 -1.78
CA VAL A 38 4.70 14.96 -2.55
C VAL A 38 3.42 14.83 -1.73
N GLY A 39 3.53 14.49 -0.45
CA GLY A 39 2.42 14.26 0.47
C GLY A 39 1.84 12.85 0.38
N LEU A 40 1.16 12.45 1.47
CA LEU A 40 0.63 11.09 1.64
C LEU A 40 -0.33 10.69 0.50
N ASN A 41 -1.33 11.50 0.22
CA ASN A 41 -2.36 11.16 -0.77
C ASN A 41 -1.78 11.02 -2.18
N SER A 42 -0.86 11.89 -2.58
CA SER A 42 -0.18 11.82 -3.88
C SER A 42 0.67 10.56 -3.97
N THR A 43 1.37 10.20 -2.89
CA THR A 43 2.16 8.98 -2.81
C THR A 43 1.29 7.74 -2.96
N LEU A 44 0.19 7.64 -2.21
CA LEU A 44 -0.73 6.50 -2.29
C LEU A 44 -1.36 6.37 -3.68
N ASN A 45 -1.76 7.50 -4.29
CA ASN A 45 -2.31 7.52 -5.65
C ASN A 45 -1.29 7.05 -6.68
N SER A 46 -0.03 7.47 -6.57
CA SER A 46 1.05 7.07 -7.46
C SER A 46 1.35 5.57 -7.36
N TYR A 47 1.43 5.03 -6.14
CA TYR A 47 1.63 3.60 -5.93
C TYR A 47 0.45 2.76 -6.40
N PHE A 48 -0.78 3.25 -6.17
CA PHE A 48 -1.98 2.61 -6.69
C PHE A 48 -1.97 2.57 -8.22
N ALA A 49 -1.80 3.70 -8.87
CA ALA A 49 -1.80 3.82 -10.33
C ALA A 49 -0.73 2.94 -10.97
N PHE A 50 0.45 2.87 -10.36
CA PHE A 50 1.54 2.02 -10.83
C PHE A 50 1.21 0.53 -10.77
N SER A 51 0.65 0.07 -9.64
CA SER A 51 0.47 -1.38 -9.39
C SER A 51 -0.89 -1.91 -9.83
N PHE A 52 -1.93 -1.07 -9.78
CA PHE A 52 -3.33 -1.46 -9.94
C PHE A 52 -4.08 -0.57 -10.94
N GLY A 53 -3.39 0.33 -11.66
CA GLY A 53 -4.03 1.29 -12.55
C GLY A 53 -4.81 0.68 -13.72
N ASN A 54 -4.56 -0.60 -14.03
CA ASN A 54 -5.27 -1.37 -15.06
C ASN A 54 -6.40 -2.25 -14.48
N GLU A 55 -6.59 -2.26 -13.15
CA GLU A 55 -7.64 -3.05 -12.52
C GLU A 55 -8.98 -2.30 -12.53
N THR A 56 -10.07 -3.06 -12.66
CA THR A 56 -11.42 -2.53 -12.49
C THR A 56 -11.74 -2.31 -11.00
N ALA A 57 -12.71 -1.45 -10.71
CA ALA A 57 -13.18 -1.22 -9.34
C ALA A 57 -13.58 -2.54 -8.64
N THR A 58 -14.17 -3.49 -9.38
CA THR A 58 -14.55 -4.82 -8.86
C THR A 58 -13.33 -5.64 -8.47
N GLN A 59 -12.27 -5.64 -9.28
CA GLN A 59 -11.04 -6.37 -8.97
C GLN A 59 -10.36 -5.81 -7.73
N VAL A 60 -10.26 -4.47 -7.64
CA VAL A 60 -9.71 -3.79 -6.47
C VAL A 60 -10.54 -4.09 -5.23
N ALA A 61 -11.88 -3.96 -5.30
CA ALA A 61 -12.78 -4.23 -4.19
C ALA A 61 -12.67 -5.67 -3.68
N THR A 62 -12.66 -6.63 -4.60
CA THR A 62 -12.51 -8.06 -4.27
C THR A 62 -11.18 -8.32 -3.54
N ARG A 63 -10.10 -7.74 -4.04
CA ARG A 63 -8.77 -7.83 -3.43
C ARG A 63 -8.76 -7.26 -2.01
N VAL A 64 -9.29 -6.05 -1.83
CA VAL A 64 -9.37 -5.38 -0.52
C VAL A 64 -10.17 -6.23 0.46
N VAL A 65 -11.39 -6.64 0.10
CA VAL A 65 -12.28 -7.44 0.97
C VAL A 65 -11.63 -8.76 1.37
N THR A 66 -10.96 -9.44 0.41
CA THR A 66 -10.23 -10.68 0.67
C THR A 66 -9.09 -10.47 1.67
N ASN A 67 -8.26 -9.43 1.47
CA ASN A 67 -7.10 -9.17 2.32
C ASN A 67 -7.49 -8.64 3.72
N LEU A 68 -8.64 -7.98 3.84
CA LEU A 68 -9.23 -7.61 5.13
C LEU A 68 -9.77 -8.81 5.91
N GLY A 69 -9.94 -9.97 5.26
CA GLY A 69 -10.50 -11.17 5.89
C GLY A 69 -12.00 -11.09 6.12
N ILE A 70 -12.71 -10.26 5.35
CA ILE A 70 -14.17 -10.15 5.44
C ILE A 70 -14.80 -11.35 4.75
N THR A 71 -15.42 -12.24 5.53
CA THR A 71 -16.14 -13.42 5.04
C THR A 71 -17.64 -13.18 5.05
N GLU A 72 -18.17 -12.77 6.19
CA GLU A 72 -19.58 -12.39 6.33
C GLU A 72 -19.82 -11.02 5.67
N GLY A 73 -20.91 -10.92 4.92
CA GLY A 73 -21.24 -9.66 4.21
C GLY A 73 -20.25 -9.25 3.12
N SER A 74 -19.36 -10.15 2.68
CA SER A 74 -18.33 -9.83 1.67
C SER A 74 -18.90 -9.26 0.38
N ALA A 75 -20.02 -9.77 -0.10
CA ALA A 75 -20.68 -9.24 -1.31
C ALA A 75 -21.14 -7.79 -1.13
N ASN A 76 -21.69 -7.44 0.04
CA ASN A 76 -22.10 -6.08 0.36
C ASN A 76 -20.90 -5.14 0.49
N ALA A 77 -19.80 -5.61 1.11
CA ALA A 77 -18.57 -4.86 1.22
C ALA A 77 -17.95 -4.59 -0.17
N ILE A 78 -17.92 -5.59 -1.05
CA ILE A 78 -17.47 -5.43 -2.44
C ILE A 78 -18.34 -4.40 -3.16
N ALA A 79 -19.68 -4.53 -3.10
CA ALA A 79 -20.60 -3.60 -3.76
C ALA A 79 -20.41 -2.17 -3.26
N TYR A 80 -20.23 -1.97 -1.95
CA TYR A 80 -19.94 -0.66 -1.37
C TYR A 80 -18.64 -0.06 -1.92
N ILE A 81 -17.54 -0.82 -1.89
CA ILE A 81 -16.24 -0.35 -2.38
C ILE A 81 -16.30 -0.02 -3.88
N VAL A 82 -16.96 -0.88 -4.68
CA VAL A 82 -17.17 -0.63 -6.11
C VAL A 82 -17.92 0.68 -6.33
N GLY A 83 -18.99 0.92 -5.58
CA GLY A 83 -19.77 2.16 -5.65
C GLY A 83 -18.94 3.40 -5.30
N VAL A 84 -18.13 3.32 -4.24
CA VAL A 84 -17.26 4.43 -3.81
C VAL A 84 -16.18 4.71 -4.86
N LEU A 85 -15.47 3.68 -5.33
CA LEU A 85 -14.42 3.82 -6.36
C LEU A 85 -15.02 4.31 -7.69
N GLY A 86 -16.18 3.77 -8.10
CA GLY A 86 -16.85 4.17 -9.33
C GLY A 86 -17.36 5.62 -9.34
N SER A 87 -17.56 6.22 -8.16
CA SER A 87 -17.93 7.63 -8.02
C SER A 87 -16.73 8.60 -8.10
N LYS A 88 -15.51 8.08 -8.15
CA LYS A 88 -14.26 8.86 -8.14
C LYS A 88 -13.45 8.61 -9.40
N SER A 89 -12.62 9.60 -9.77
CA SER A 89 -11.60 9.40 -10.81
C SER A 89 -10.61 8.33 -10.37
N ALA A 90 -10.18 7.47 -11.30
CA ALA A 90 -9.15 6.45 -11.03
C ALA A 90 -7.82 7.05 -10.51
N SER A 91 -7.55 8.31 -10.84
CA SER A 91 -6.35 9.02 -10.37
C SER A 91 -6.29 9.26 -8.86
N VAL A 92 -7.42 9.11 -8.14
CA VAL A 92 -7.50 9.27 -6.68
C VAL A 92 -7.90 7.99 -5.95
N TRP A 93 -7.89 6.86 -6.63
CA TRP A 93 -8.30 5.59 -6.01
C TRP A 93 -7.37 5.14 -4.88
N GLY A 94 -6.08 5.48 -4.94
CA GLY A 94 -5.16 5.18 -3.84
C GLY A 94 -5.56 5.85 -2.53
N GLN A 95 -5.83 7.14 -2.58
CA GLN A 95 -6.38 7.90 -1.45
C GLN A 95 -7.74 7.34 -1.03
N THR A 96 -8.64 7.09 -1.98
CA THR A 96 -9.99 6.58 -1.70
C THR A 96 -9.95 5.23 -0.97
N VAL A 97 -9.06 4.31 -1.38
CA VAL A 97 -8.86 3.04 -0.66
C VAL A 97 -8.39 3.31 0.78
N SER A 98 -7.45 4.24 0.99
CA SER A 98 -7.01 4.60 2.34
C SER A 98 -8.15 5.15 3.22
N GLU A 99 -9.04 5.97 2.64
CA GLU A 99 -10.23 6.48 3.33
C GLU A 99 -11.21 5.34 3.70
N ILE A 100 -11.44 4.39 2.79
CA ILE A 100 -12.25 3.19 3.05
C ILE A 100 -11.65 2.36 4.19
N LEU A 101 -10.33 2.16 4.21
CA LEU A 101 -9.65 1.42 5.26
C LEU A 101 -9.75 2.11 6.62
N ALA A 102 -9.66 3.43 6.66
CA ALA A 102 -9.86 4.21 7.88
C ALA A 102 -11.29 4.06 8.41
N ALA A 103 -12.30 4.13 7.53
CA ALA A 103 -13.69 3.90 7.90
C ALA A 103 -13.89 2.47 8.42
N PHE A 104 -13.36 1.46 7.74
CA PHE A 104 -13.44 0.06 8.18
C PHE A 104 -12.79 -0.16 9.55
N SER A 105 -11.62 0.44 9.80
CA SER A 105 -10.93 0.36 11.09
C SER A 105 -11.76 0.88 12.26
N SER A 106 -12.71 1.77 12.02
CA SER A 106 -13.61 2.29 13.06
C SER A 106 -14.81 1.39 13.37
N MET A 107 -15.07 0.36 12.54
CA MET A 107 -16.28 -0.49 12.62
C MET A 107 -16.17 -1.62 13.67
N THR A 108 -15.30 -1.52 14.67
CA THR A 108 -15.05 -2.58 15.64
C THR A 108 -16.27 -3.02 16.48
N ALA A 109 -17.30 -2.19 16.56
CA ALA A 109 -18.57 -2.50 17.22
C ALA A 109 -19.69 -2.93 16.25
N ASP A 110 -19.42 -3.01 14.95
CA ASP A 110 -20.40 -3.41 13.94
C ASP A 110 -20.73 -4.91 14.08
N ALA A 111 -22.00 -5.26 13.95
CA ALA A 111 -22.46 -6.62 14.14
C ALA A 111 -21.91 -7.62 13.08
N THR A 112 -21.71 -7.14 11.84
CA THR A 112 -21.23 -7.97 10.73
C THR A 112 -19.73 -7.86 10.55
N TYR A 113 -19.17 -6.65 10.64
CA TYR A 113 -17.79 -6.37 10.29
C TYR A 113 -16.85 -6.20 11.48
N GLY A 114 -17.39 -6.08 12.71
CA GLY A 114 -16.60 -5.70 13.89
C GLY A 114 -15.48 -6.68 14.23
N ALA A 115 -15.72 -7.97 14.07
CA ALA A 115 -14.68 -8.98 14.29
C ALA A 115 -13.53 -8.85 13.26
N ALA A 116 -13.85 -8.66 11.98
CA ALA A 116 -12.87 -8.47 10.92
C ALA A 116 -12.12 -7.14 11.10
N ALA A 117 -12.81 -6.06 11.47
CA ALA A 117 -12.19 -4.77 11.73
C ALA A 117 -11.22 -4.81 12.92
N THR A 118 -11.59 -5.51 13.99
CA THR A 118 -10.72 -5.71 15.17
C THR A 118 -9.46 -6.51 14.80
N ALA A 119 -9.63 -7.62 14.08
CA ALA A 119 -8.51 -8.44 13.62
C ALA A 119 -7.59 -7.66 12.67
N TRP A 120 -8.17 -6.85 11.78
CA TRP A 120 -7.43 -5.97 10.89
C TRP A 120 -6.60 -4.94 11.65
N ASN A 121 -7.18 -4.24 12.63
CA ASN A 121 -6.47 -3.26 13.45
C ASN A 121 -5.27 -3.89 14.14
N THR A 122 -5.46 -5.06 14.77
CA THR A 122 -4.36 -5.82 15.40
C THR A 122 -3.24 -6.14 14.40
N LYS A 123 -3.60 -6.56 13.18
CA LYS A 123 -2.64 -6.86 12.12
C LYS A 123 -1.86 -5.61 11.68
N VAL A 124 -2.53 -4.45 11.54
CA VAL A 124 -1.89 -3.18 11.18
C VAL A 124 -0.99 -2.66 12.29
N GLU A 125 -1.41 -2.77 13.55
CA GLU A 125 -0.59 -2.40 14.71
C GLU A 125 0.69 -3.25 14.79
N ALA A 126 0.56 -4.56 14.61
CA ALA A 126 1.72 -5.46 14.58
C ALA A 126 2.67 -5.13 13.42
N ALA A 127 2.13 -4.81 12.25
CA ALA A 127 2.90 -4.40 11.07
C ALA A 127 3.64 -3.07 11.30
N ALA A 128 2.99 -2.10 11.94
CA ALA A 128 3.59 -0.80 12.26
C ALA A 128 4.71 -0.93 13.30
N ALA A 129 4.50 -1.77 14.33
CA ALA A 129 5.51 -2.07 15.33
C ALA A 129 6.73 -2.80 14.72
N TYR A 130 6.49 -3.75 13.81
CA TYR A 130 7.55 -4.48 13.12
C TYR A 130 8.43 -3.55 12.29
N THR A 131 7.84 -2.61 11.56
CA THR A 131 8.59 -1.65 10.72
C THR A 131 9.53 -0.79 11.54
N GLY A 132 9.22 -0.55 12.81
CA GLY A 132 10.05 0.25 13.72
C GLY A 132 11.24 -0.49 14.34
N THR A 133 11.33 -1.82 14.25
CA THR A 133 12.27 -2.59 15.04
C THR A 133 13.42 -3.25 14.28
N THR A 134 13.21 -3.80 13.10
CA THR A 134 14.27 -4.53 12.36
C THR A 134 13.95 -4.73 10.89
N ASP A 135 15.01 -4.81 10.09
CA ASP A 135 14.98 -5.15 8.67
C ASP A 135 14.93 -6.69 8.47
N VAL A 136 13.91 -7.35 9.02
CA VAL A 136 13.76 -8.80 8.82
C VAL A 136 12.89 -9.05 7.60
N ALA A 137 13.46 -9.75 6.64
CA ALA A 137 12.97 -10.07 5.33
C ALA A 137 11.58 -10.75 5.31
N ILE A 138 10.52 -9.95 5.32
CA ILE A 138 9.24 -10.38 4.77
C ILE A 138 8.98 -9.53 3.54
N GLY A 139 9.37 -10.05 2.40
CA GLY A 139 9.38 -9.36 1.12
C GLY A 139 10.73 -8.67 0.89
N THR A 140 11.70 -9.41 0.39
CA THR A 140 13.04 -8.91 0.07
C THR A 140 12.95 -7.81 -0.96
N VAL A 141 13.12 -6.55 -0.54
CA VAL A 141 13.48 -5.48 -1.45
C VAL A 141 14.97 -5.64 -1.71
N VAL A 142 15.32 -6.34 -2.76
CA VAL A 142 16.70 -6.39 -3.22
C VAL A 142 16.97 -5.10 -4.00
N SER A 143 17.48 -4.08 -3.31
CA SER A 143 18.10 -2.96 -4.01
C SER A 143 19.48 -3.41 -4.52
N THR A 144 19.54 -3.91 -5.73
CA THR A 144 20.81 -4.10 -6.41
C THR A 144 21.29 -2.74 -6.92
N PHE A 145 22.18 -2.10 -6.18
CA PHE A 145 22.98 -1.01 -6.70
C PHE A 145 24.04 -1.61 -7.64
N THR A 146 23.79 -1.54 -8.94
CA THR A 146 24.85 -1.82 -9.91
C THR A 146 25.55 -0.51 -10.22
N LEU A 147 26.66 -0.23 -9.55
CA LEU A 147 27.59 0.82 -9.94
C LEU A 147 28.35 0.32 -11.18
N THR A 148 27.86 0.63 -12.36
CA THR A 148 28.65 0.48 -13.57
C THR A 148 29.54 1.71 -13.70
N ALA A 149 30.81 1.58 -13.29
CA ALA A 149 31.82 2.59 -13.53
C ALA A 149 32.13 2.62 -15.03
N SER A 150 31.44 3.45 -15.78
CA SER A 150 31.82 3.81 -17.14
C SER A 150 32.76 5.01 -17.08
N LYS A 151 34.01 4.80 -17.44
CA LYS A 151 34.95 5.89 -17.74
C LYS A 151 34.40 6.64 -18.94
N HIS A 152 34.03 7.91 -18.74
CA HIS A 152 33.58 8.94 -19.68
C HIS A 152 32.08 9.11 -19.89
N LYS A 153 31.64 10.32 -19.50
CA LYS A 153 30.44 11.09 -19.81
C LYS A 153 29.23 10.88 -18.91
N LYS A 154 28.91 11.97 -18.21
CA LYS A 154 27.64 12.33 -17.52
C LYS A 154 26.89 11.16 -16.89
N GLN A 155 27.12 10.97 -15.59
CA GLN A 155 26.34 10.04 -14.77
C GLN A 155 24.86 10.42 -14.79
N ARG A 156 24.08 9.59 -15.46
CA ARG A 156 22.63 9.53 -15.21
C ARG A 156 22.41 8.52 -14.10
N PHE A 157 22.00 8.99 -12.94
CA PHE A 157 21.56 8.10 -11.88
C PHE A 157 20.19 7.53 -12.28
N THR A 158 20.13 6.26 -12.57
CA THR A 158 18.87 5.53 -12.75
C THR A 158 18.66 4.70 -11.49
N ASN A 159 17.84 5.17 -10.59
CA ASN A 159 17.37 4.35 -9.46
C ASN A 159 16.35 3.34 -9.99
N ARG A 160 16.72 2.08 -9.97
CA ARG A 160 15.85 0.98 -10.35
C ARG A 160 15.40 0.28 -9.06
N PHE A 161 14.16 0.49 -8.68
CA PHE A 161 13.55 -0.25 -7.59
C PHE A 161 12.88 -1.51 -8.17
N LEU A 162 13.34 -2.67 -7.74
CA LEU A 162 12.73 -3.95 -8.07
C LEU A 162 11.88 -4.37 -6.86
N PHE A 163 10.57 -4.33 -7.02
CA PHE A 163 9.65 -4.96 -6.09
C PHE A 163 9.42 -6.39 -6.55
N ASN A 164 9.90 -7.35 -5.77
CA ASN A 164 9.69 -8.77 -6.06
C ASN A 164 8.45 -9.24 -5.31
N PHE A 165 7.30 -9.29 -5.99
CA PHE A 165 6.03 -9.73 -5.45
C PHE A 165 5.75 -11.17 -5.87
N GLY A 166 6.37 -12.14 -5.20
CA GLY A 166 6.18 -13.53 -5.60
C GLY A 166 6.63 -13.76 -7.06
N ASN A 167 5.84 -14.41 -7.89
CA ASN A 167 6.22 -14.73 -9.28
C ASN A 167 6.10 -13.56 -10.28
N THR A 168 5.82 -12.34 -9.85
CA THR A 168 5.75 -11.16 -10.73
C THR A 168 6.77 -10.12 -10.30
N SER A 169 7.71 -9.82 -11.20
CA SER A 169 8.69 -8.72 -11.02
C SER A 169 8.16 -7.46 -11.70
N ALA A 170 7.93 -6.41 -10.92
CA ALA A 170 7.63 -5.07 -11.45
C ALA A 170 8.85 -4.17 -11.32
N CYS A 171 9.23 -3.51 -12.40
CA CYS A 171 10.39 -2.61 -12.44
C CYS A 171 9.91 -1.16 -12.58
N ILE A 172 10.19 -0.33 -11.58
CA ILE A 172 9.89 1.11 -11.65
C ILE A 172 11.12 1.84 -12.19
N ARG A 173 10.92 2.60 -13.26
CA ARG A 173 11.92 3.51 -13.81
C ARG A 173 11.51 4.93 -13.42
N LEU A 174 12.15 5.50 -12.41
CA LEU A 174 12.03 6.92 -12.09
C LEU A 174 13.05 7.70 -12.93
N SER A 175 12.57 8.49 -13.89
CA SER A 175 13.38 9.47 -14.59
C SER A 175 13.21 10.81 -13.89
N VAL A 176 14.23 11.27 -13.20
CA VAL A 176 14.29 12.63 -12.68
C VAL A 176 14.88 13.49 -13.79
N PHE A 177 14.07 14.37 -14.36
CA PHE A 177 14.55 15.46 -15.24
C PHE A 177 15.03 16.61 -14.35
N HIS A 178 16.26 17.00 -14.57
CA HIS A 178 16.79 18.32 -14.20
C HIS A 178 17.01 19.12 -15.46
#